data_9ec6e8b48bcb9c022f96069df32a1a7e
#
_entry.id   9ec6e8b48bcb9c022f96069df32a1a7e
#
_cell.length_a   1.000
_cell.length_b   1.000
_cell.length_c   1.000
_cell.angle_alpha   90.00
_cell.angle_beta   90.00
_cell.angle_gamma   90.00
#
_symmetry.space_group_name_H-M   'P 1'
#
loop_
_entity.id
_entity.type
_entity.pdbx_description
1 polymer ?
#
loop_
_entity_poly.entity_id
_entity_poly.type
_entity_poly.pdbx_seq_one_letter_code
_entity_poly.pdbx_strand_id
1 'polypeptide(L)'
;VQHRGQLIYTYGVCEGRLTLEDMVKYLSYNPSRLFGMPDRGEIAEEKAADIVIWDPSVSGTITDTNHAYNCDNSVFAGFDVKGAARHVIINGEHIVENGSIKLEGRGRYISRTGYMKLR
;
A
#
# COMPACT_ATOMS: atom_id res chain seq x y z
N VAL A 1 -5.88 -3.49 -7.16
CA VAL A 1 -4.80 -3.42 -6.15
C VAL A 1 -4.58 -1.99 -5.66
N GLN A 2 -4.56 -0.98 -6.55
CA GLN A 2 -4.30 0.42 -6.21
C GLN A 2 -5.19 0.96 -5.10
N HIS A 3 -6.49 0.70 -5.15
CA HIS A 3 -7.46 1.24 -4.19
C HIS A 3 -7.54 0.47 -2.86
N ARG A 4 -6.82 -0.66 -2.72
CA ARG A 4 -6.90 -1.50 -1.50
C ARG A 4 -6.57 -0.72 -0.22
N GLY A 5 -5.51 0.08 -0.23
CA GLY A 5 -5.15 0.90 0.92
C GLY A 5 -6.23 1.91 1.29
N GLN A 6 -6.77 2.63 0.29
CA GLN A 6 -7.81 3.62 0.48
C GLN A 6 -9.11 3.00 1.02
N LEU A 7 -9.53 1.86 0.47
CA LEU A 7 -10.74 1.16 0.91
C LEU A 7 -10.60 0.64 2.34
N ILE A 8 -9.47 0.02 2.70
CA ILE A 8 -9.22 -0.46 4.06
C ILE A 8 -9.12 0.71 5.04
N TYR A 9 -8.48 1.81 4.66
CA TYR A 9 -8.41 3.00 5.49
C TYR A 9 -9.82 3.59 5.72
N THR A 10 -10.60 3.78 4.65
CA THR A 10 -11.92 4.41 4.71
C THR A 10 -12.92 3.56 5.50
N TYR A 11 -13.13 2.32 5.05
CA TYR A 11 -14.18 1.46 5.58
C TYR A 11 -13.72 0.56 6.74
N GLY A 12 -12.44 0.54 7.01
CA GLY A 12 -11.86 -0.15 8.16
C GLY A 12 -11.51 0.83 9.27
N VAL A 13 -10.54 1.71 9.02
CA VAL A 13 -9.97 2.57 10.05
C VAL A 13 -10.91 3.74 10.37
N CYS A 14 -11.39 4.49 9.38
CA CYS A 14 -12.25 5.65 9.61
C CYS A 14 -13.61 5.27 10.20
N GLU A 15 -14.10 4.05 9.97
CA GLU A 15 -15.32 3.53 10.59
C GLU A 15 -15.08 2.84 11.94
N GLY A 16 -13.85 2.83 12.44
CA GLY A 16 -13.51 2.26 13.75
C GLY A 16 -13.54 0.72 13.83
N ARG A 17 -13.53 0.04 12.68
CA ARG A 17 -13.48 -1.44 12.62
C ARG A 17 -12.06 -1.98 12.77
N LEU A 18 -11.05 -1.18 12.42
CA LEU A 18 -9.64 -1.48 12.49
C LEU A 18 -8.88 -0.30 13.10
N THR A 19 -7.76 -0.58 13.74
CA THR A 19 -6.78 0.46 14.09
C THR A 19 -5.84 0.72 12.91
N LEU A 20 -5.05 1.80 12.97
CA LEU A 20 -3.97 2.04 11.99
C LEU A 20 -2.92 0.93 12.04
N GLU A 21 -2.61 0.44 13.23
CA GLU A 21 -1.68 -0.68 13.44
C GLU A 21 -2.21 -1.96 12.78
N ASP A 22 -3.51 -2.24 12.89
CA ASP A 22 -4.14 -3.38 12.19
C ASP A 22 -4.01 -3.24 10.68
N MET A 23 -4.26 -2.05 10.14
CA MET A 23 -4.12 -1.79 8.71
C MET A 23 -2.68 -2.08 8.25
N VAL A 24 -1.67 -1.57 8.95
CA VAL A 24 -0.26 -1.82 8.62
C VAL A 24 0.08 -3.30 8.76
N LYS A 25 -0.40 -3.95 9.82
CA LYS A 25 -0.19 -5.38 10.06
C LYS A 25 -0.76 -6.23 8.92
N TYR A 26 -1.97 -5.94 8.46
CA TYR A 26 -2.62 -6.71 7.38
C TYR A 26 -2.09 -6.39 5.99
N LEU A 27 -1.65 -5.17 5.73
CA LEU A 27 -1.17 -4.76 4.40
C LEU A 27 0.34 -4.98 4.20
N SER A 28 1.13 -5.04 5.27
CA SER A 28 2.60 -5.08 5.19
C SER A 28 3.22 -6.20 6.02
N TYR A 29 3.06 -6.18 7.32
CA TYR A 29 3.74 -7.11 8.22
C TYR A 29 3.35 -8.58 7.98
N ASN A 30 2.06 -8.90 8.03
CA ASN A 30 1.59 -10.26 7.83
C ASN A 30 1.88 -10.81 6.42
N PRO A 31 1.66 -10.06 5.32
CA PRO A 31 2.06 -10.49 3.99
C PRO A 31 3.55 -10.81 3.87
N SER A 32 4.44 -9.99 4.44
CA SER A 32 5.87 -10.25 4.38
C SER A 32 6.25 -11.57 5.06
N ARG A 33 5.62 -11.89 6.19
CA ARG A 33 5.81 -13.16 6.92
C ARG A 33 5.20 -14.34 6.16
N LEU A 34 3.96 -14.19 5.71
CA LEU A 34 3.25 -15.24 4.98
C LEU A 34 3.99 -15.65 3.68
N PHE A 35 4.53 -14.67 2.96
CA PHE A 35 5.24 -14.92 1.72
C PHE A 35 6.76 -15.11 1.88
N GLY A 36 7.27 -15.18 3.12
CA GLY A 36 8.69 -15.47 3.39
C GLY A 36 9.64 -14.36 2.91
N MET A 37 9.28 -13.11 3.15
CA MET A 37 10.07 -11.92 2.82
C MET A 37 10.53 -11.22 4.11
N PRO A 38 11.56 -11.77 4.82
CA PRO A 38 11.94 -11.31 6.15
C PRO A 38 12.58 -9.91 6.17
N ASP A 39 13.07 -9.47 5.04
CA ASP A 39 13.78 -8.19 4.86
C ASP A 39 12.85 -6.97 4.70
N ARG A 40 11.52 -7.15 4.78
CA ARG A 40 10.53 -6.10 4.57
C ARG A 40 9.25 -6.28 5.39
N GLY A 41 8.28 -5.36 5.24
CA GLY A 41 6.99 -5.41 5.90
C GLY A 41 6.91 -4.66 7.23
N GLU A 42 8.04 -4.13 7.70
CA GLU A 42 8.16 -3.29 8.89
C GLU A 42 9.29 -2.28 8.70
N ILE A 43 9.23 -1.15 9.41
CA ILE A 43 10.31 -0.16 9.43
C ILE A 43 11.26 -0.53 10.57
N ALA A 44 12.43 -1.05 10.23
CA ALA A 44 13.48 -1.42 11.18
C ALA A 44 14.85 -1.33 10.49
N GLU A 45 15.92 -1.30 11.29
CA GLU A 45 17.29 -1.34 10.79
C GLU A 45 17.53 -2.59 9.94
N GLU A 46 18.35 -2.47 8.92
CA GLU A 46 18.71 -3.53 7.97
C GLU A 46 17.55 -4.06 7.10
N LYS A 47 16.36 -3.45 7.16
CA LYS A 47 15.24 -3.78 6.28
C LYS A 47 15.30 -2.98 4.98
N ALA A 48 14.68 -3.54 3.93
CA ALA A 48 14.48 -2.82 2.69
C ALA A 48 13.68 -1.54 2.95
N ALA A 49 14.14 -0.42 2.40
CA ALA A 49 13.46 0.87 2.52
C ALA A 49 12.26 0.94 1.56
N ASP A 50 11.24 0.11 1.82
CA ASP A 50 9.94 0.11 1.14
C ASP A 50 8.94 0.83 2.06
N ILE A 51 8.71 2.12 1.81
CA ILE A 51 7.99 3.02 2.73
C ILE A 51 6.88 3.73 1.99
N VAL A 52 5.69 3.75 2.58
CA VAL A 52 4.57 4.56 2.13
C VAL A 52 4.30 5.67 3.15
N ILE A 53 4.30 6.92 2.69
CA ILE A 53 3.84 8.06 3.48
C ILE A 53 2.39 8.32 3.10
N TRP A 54 1.50 8.11 4.06
CA TRP A 54 0.06 8.20 3.90
C TRP A 54 -0.46 9.57 4.30
N ASP A 55 -1.28 10.19 3.45
CA ASP A 55 -1.97 11.44 3.75
C ASP A 55 -3.44 11.15 4.05
N PRO A 56 -3.88 11.26 5.31
CA PRO A 56 -5.26 11.00 5.71
C PRO A 56 -6.25 12.09 5.27
N SER A 57 -5.77 13.27 4.88
CA SER A 57 -6.61 14.43 4.54
C SER A 57 -7.18 14.37 3.11
N VAL A 58 -6.60 13.55 2.26
CA VAL A 58 -7.06 13.38 0.88
C VAL A 58 -8.41 12.66 0.88
N SER A 59 -9.33 13.10 0.04
CA SER A 59 -10.62 12.43 -0.20
C SER A 59 -10.99 12.49 -1.67
N GLY A 60 -11.81 11.56 -2.12
CA GLY A 60 -12.30 11.50 -3.50
C GLY A 60 -13.21 10.31 -3.72
N THR A 61 -13.72 10.20 -4.94
CA THR A 61 -14.53 9.07 -5.38
C THR A 61 -13.75 8.27 -6.40
N ILE A 62 -13.72 6.95 -6.27
CA ILE A 62 -13.13 6.06 -7.27
C ILE A 62 -13.98 6.09 -8.52
N THR A 63 -13.35 6.28 -9.68
CA THR A 63 -14.02 6.25 -10.97
C THR A 63 -13.37 5.19 -11.88
N ASP A 64 -13.96 4.93 -13.02
CA ASP A 64 -13.42 4.01 -14.02
C ASP A 64 -12.11 4.52 -14.66
N THR A 65 -11.74 5.77 -14.43
CA THR A 65 -10.61 6.42 -15.12
C THR A 65 -9.55 7.01 -14.19
N ASN A 66 -9.81 7.13 -12.89
CA ASN A 66 -8.84 7.75 -11.95
C ASN A 66 -7.89 6.74 -11.29
N HIS A 67 -7.41 5.78 -12.06
CA HIS A 67 -6.43 4.78 -11.64
C HIS A 67 -5.30 4.64 -12.65
N ALA A 68 -4.18 4.04 -12.21
CA ALA A 68 -2.97 3.90 -13.00
C ALA A 68 -2.84 2.53 -13.70
N TYR A 69 -3.80 1.63 -13.56
CA TYR A 69 -3.76 0.36 -14.28
C TYR A 69 -4.45 0.43 -15.63
N ASN A 70 -3.98 -0.40 -16.55
CA ASN A 70 -4.43 -0.39 -17.94
C ASN A 70 -5.73 -1.18 -18.12
N CYS A 71 -6.83 -0.64 -17.62
CA CYS A 71 -8.19 -1.13 -17.83
C CYS A 71 -9.17 0.05 -17.84
N ASP A 72 -10.35 -0.16 -18.39
CA ASP A 72 -11.37 0.85 -18.64
C ASP A 72 -12.51 0.85 -17.61
N ASN A 73 -12.36 0.07 -16.54
CA ASN A 73 -13.36 0.02 -15.48
C ASN A 73 -12.75 -0.28 -14.10
N SER A 74 -13.52 -0.01 -13.06
CA SER A 74 -13.17 -0.37 -11.69
C SER A 74 -14.39 -0.97 -10.98
N VAL A 75 -14.21 -2.13 -10.38
CA VAL A 75 -15.26 -2.75 -9.51
C VAL A 75 -15.60 -1.90 -8.30
N PHE A 76 -14.82 -0.88 -8.01
CA PHE A 76 -15.03 0.06 -6.90
C PHE A 76 -15.47 1.44 -7.37
N ALA A 77 -15.84 1.60 -8.65
CA ALA A 77 -16.38 2.86 -9.15
C ALA A 77 -17.61 3.30 -8.32
N GLY A 78 -17.65 4.58 -7.95
CA GLY A 78 -18.67 5.13 -7.08
C GLY A 78 -18.39 5.06 -5.57
N PHE A 79 -17.33 4.37 -5.14
CA PHE A 79 -16.94 4.36 -3.73
C PHE A 79 -16.22 5.66 -3.34
N ASP A 80 -16.73 6.33 -2.33
CA ASP A 80 -16.03 7.46 -1.71
C ASP A 80 -14.93 6.94 -0.80
N VAL A 81 -13.74 7.52 -0.93
CA VAL A 81 -12.55 7.09 -0.18
C VAL A 81 -11.84 8.26 0.46
N LYS A 82 -11.18 7.97 1.57
CA LYS A 82 -10.31 8.89 2.32
C LYS A 82 -8.89 8.33 2.38
N GLY A 83 -7.93 9.26 2.49
CA GLY A 83 -6.53 8.94 2.54
C GLY A 83 -5.96 8.50 1.20
N ALA A 84 -4.69 8.78 1.00
CA ALA A 84 -3.93 8.34 -0.17
C ALA A 84 -2.44 8.23 0.16
N ALA A 85 -1.73 7.38 -0.61
CA ALA A 85 -0.27 7.35 -0.59
C ALA A 85 0.25 8.66 -1.22
N ARG A 86 0.82 9.53 -0.41
CA ARG A 86 1.42 10.79 -0.88
C ARG A 86 2.81 10.57 -1.44
N HIS A 87 3.61 9.76 -0.75
CA HIS A 87 4.92 9.36 -1.22
C HIS A 87 5.06 7.85 -1.12
N VAL A 88 5.74 7.26 -2.09
CA VAL A 88 6.11 5.84 -2.09
C VAL A 88 7.60 5.74 -2.39
N ILE A 89 8.31 5.07 -1.50
CA ILE A 89 9.72 4.77 -1.61
C ILE A 89 9.86 3.25 -1.75
N ILE A 90 10.62 2.79 -2.73
CA ILE A 90 10.90 1.35 -2.96
C ILE A 90 12.42 1.18 -3.03
N ASN A 91 12.96 0.33 -2.17
CA ASN A 91 14.41 0.11 -2.03
C ASN A 91 15.21 1.44 -1.86
N GLY A 92 14.65 2.42 -1.17
CA GLY A 92 15.24 3.73 -0.99
C GLY A 92 15.07 4.70 -2.17
N GLU A 93 14.49 4.29 -3.28
CA GLU A 93 14.18 5.17 -4.42
C GLU A 93 12.77 5.76 -4.29
N HIS A 94 12.66 7.07 -4.50
CA HIS A 94 11.38 7.80 -4.43
C HIS A 94 10.60 7.61 -5.74
N ILE A 95 9.62 6.72 -5.73
CA ILE A 95 8.84 6.29 -6.90
C ILE A 95 7.61 7.17 -7.12
N VAL A 96 6.92 7.54 -6.04
CA VAL A 96 5.75 8.43 -6.08
C VAL A 96 6.01 9.62 -5.20
N GLU A 97 5.78 10.80 -5.74
CA GLU A 97 5.89 12.08 -5.03
C GLU A 97 4.62 12.90 -5.21
N ASN A 98 4.01 13.31 -4.09
CA ASN A 98 2.75 14.05 -4.06
C ASN A 98 1.63 13.37 -4.91
N GLY A 99 1.55 12.03 -4.83
CA GLY A 99 0.59 11.22 -5.56
C GLY A 99 0.91 11.01 -7.05
N SER A 100 2.00 11.58 -7.56
CA SER A 100 2.42 11.45 -8.97
C SER A 100 3.57 10.48 -9.12
N ILE A 101 3.49 9.59 -10.12
CA ILE A 101 4.57 8.63 -10.44
C ILE A 101 5.77 9.41 -11.01
N LYS A 102 6.95 9.19 -10.42
CA LYS A 102 8.22 9.81 -10.83
C LYS A 102 9.13 8.86 -11.58
N LEU A 103 9.15 7.59 -11.17
CA LEU A 103 10.00 6.55 -11.73
C LEU A 103 9.17 5.31 -12.03
N GLU A 104 9.39 4.73 -13.21
CA GLU A 104 8.77 3.50 -13.66
C GLU A 104 9.81 2.40 -13.90
N GLY A 105 9.36 1.14 -14.01
CA GLY A 105 10.22 0.02 -14.36
C GLY A 105 11.24 -0.36 -13.28
N ARG A 106 11.01 -0.02 -12.01
CA ARG A 106 11.92 -0.29 -10.88
C ARG A 106 11.62 -1.59 -10.13
N GLY A 107 10.63 -2.36 -10.58
CA GLY A 107 10.31 -3.65 -10.00
C GLY A 107 11.44 -4.67 -10.23
N ARG A 108 11.71 -5.49 -9.20
CA ARG A 108 12.62 -6.64 -9.29
C ARG A 108 11.99 -7.85 -8.63
N TYR A 109 12.34 -9.03 -9.11
CA TYR A 109 11.92 -10.28 -8.48
C TYR A 109 12.55 -10.39 -7.08
N ILE A 110 11.74 -10.76 -6.10
CA ILE A 110 12.18 -11.00 -4.73
C ILE A 110 12.05 -12.50 -4.46
N SER A 111 13.18 -13.14 -4.17
CA SER A 111 13.20 -14.53 -3.75
C SER A 111 12.68 -14.64 -2.31
N ARG A 112 11.81 -15.60 -2.07
CA ARG A 112 11.27 -15.88 -0.74
C ARG A 112 12.05 -17.01 -0.07
N THR A 113 12.17 -16.96 1.25
CA THR A 113 12.94 -17.91 2.06
C THR A 113 12.10 -18.97 2.75
N GLY A 114 10.81 -19.08 2.40
CA GLY A 114 9.85 -19.98 3.03
C GLY A 114 8.87 -19.26 3.94
N TYR A 115 7.91 -20.00 4.50
CA TYR A 115 6.88 -19.41 5.36
C TYR A 115 7.44 -19.12 6.77
N MET A 116 7.05 -17.97 7.32
CA MET A 116 7.29 -17.64 8.71
C MET A 116 5.97 -17.65 9.48
N LYS A 117 6.01 -17.99 10.76
CA LYS A 117 4.79 -17.96 11.60
C LYS A 117 4.29 -16.51 11.74
N LEU A 118 3.00 -16.34 11.55
CA LEU A 118 2.31 -15.11 11.91
C LEU A 118 2.25 -15.01 13.43
N ARG A 119 2.43 -13.83 13.94
CA ARG A 119 2.29 -13.52 15.36
C ARG A 119 0.95 -12.85 15.64
#